data_8f96abbddfefedae4c38509185b538ee
#
_entry.id   8f96abbddfefedae4c38509185b538ee
#
_cell.length_a   1.000
_cell.length_b   1.000
_cell.length_c   1.000
_cell.angle_alpha   90.00
_cell.angle_beta   90.00
_cell.angle_gamma   90.00
#
_symmetry.space_group_name_H-M   'P 1'
#
loop_
_entity.id
_entity.type
_entity.pdbx_description
1 polymer ?
#
loop_
_entity_poly.entity_id
_entity_poly.type
_entity_poly.pdbx_seq_one_letter_code
_entity_poly.pdbx_strand_id
1 'polypeptide(L)'
;DACLKAFWTKKALRNFLRIHSISDEHLNKLNNEVTKNDFLADLFYFLSAPNNNYTDIILNIASSLSNMTQFPDLERWEDSKEKISVAKEAISRLKAEFDKIRFNANEHKRKKALRDELEKRRQEAVLARQSIDKIQNELLELSKKLGTQEAGYDFEKWFYNLAIFFDIDSRPPYKTDGRQIDGALTIDGTTFLVETKFTKNKIGVQDIDIFMNKVSTKADNTMGIFISMAGYSEEAIKGASRDKTPLILLDYSHIYNLILSRIMSLDDVIRRAKRHASQTGEAYLPTVNFTG
;
A
#
# COMPACT_ATOMS: atom_id res chain seq x y z
N ASP A 1 5.36 45.86 -4.60
CA ASP A 1 5.64 46.75 -3.47
C ASP A 1 6.91 46.33 -2.72
N ALA A 2 7.06 45.09 -2.22
CA ALA A 2 8.22 44.65 -1.43
C ALA A 2 9.57 44.85 -2.15
N CYS A 3 9.70 44.50 -3.43
CA CYS A 3 10.88 44.80 -4.25
C CYS A 3 11.20 46.31 -4.27
N LEU A 4 10.19 47.16 -4.45
CA LEU A 4 10.37 48.60 -4.53
C LEU A 4 10.91 49.18 -3.22
N LYS A 5 10.46 48.66 -2.09
CA LYS A 5 10.84 49.15 -0.75
C LYS A 5 12.13 48.53 -0.24
N ALA A 6 12.43 47.27 -0.61
CA ALA A 6 13.65 46.57 -0.19
C ALA A 6 14.94 47.10 -0.86
N PHE A 7 14.83 47.70 -2.04
CA PHE A 7 15.99 48.20 -2.81
C PHE A 7 15.83 49.68 -3.12
N TRP A 8 16.75 50.52 -2.63
CA TRP A 8 16.75 51.96 -2.90
C TRP A 8 17.33 52.28 -4.27
N THR A 9 18.45 51.65 -4.61
CA THR A 9 19.16 51.90 -5.86
C THR A 9 18.71 50.97 -7.01
N LYS A 10 18.66 51.48 -8.22
CA LYS A 10 18.40 50.66 -9.43
C LYS A 10 19.45 49.53 -9.57
N LYS A 11 20.70 49.78 -9.16
CA LYS A 11 21.78 48.81 -9.21
C LYS A 11 21.52 47.62 -8.27
N ALA A 12 21.10 47.87 -7.06
CA ALA A 12 20.82 46.80 -6.06
C ALA A 12 19.60 45.98 -6.51
N LEU A 13 18.53 46.62 -6.98
CA LEU A 13 17.36 45.97 -7.53
C LEU A 13 17.72 45.08 -8.74
N ARG A 14 18.53 45.61 -9.68
CA ARG A 14 18.98 44.84 -10.84
C ARG A 14 19.78 43.61 -10.47
N ASN A 15 20.69 43.71 -9.51
CA ASN A 15 21.48 42.60 -9.04
C ASN A 15 20.61 41.52 -8.37
N PHE A 16 19.64 41.91 -7.54
CA PHE A 16 18.69 40.98 -6.95
C PHE A 16 17.89 40.22 -8.01
N LEU A 17 17.32 40.92 -8.98
CA LEU A 17 16.52 40.28 -10.03
C LEU A 17 17.36 39.38 -10.95
N ARG A 18 18.63 39.71 -11.19
CA ARG A 18 19.56 38.86 -11.97
C ARG A 18 19.83 37.53 -11.29
N ILE A 19 20.00 37.54 -9.95
CA ILE A 19 20.15 36.30 -9.17
C ILE A 19 18.93 35.37 -9.29
N HIS A 20 17.75 35.97 -9.52
CA HIS A 20 16.50 35.23 -9.72
C HIS A 20 16.18 34.97 -11.22
N SER A 21 17.21 34.86 -12.06
CA SER A 21 17.11 34.45 -13.46
C SER A 21 16.30 35.39 -14.35
N ILE A 22 16.18 36.67 -13.98
CA ILE A 22 15.67 37.68 -14.92
C ILE A 22 16.77 38.01 -15.93
N SER A 23 16.46 37.89 -17.23
CA SER A 23 17.43 38.08 -18.31
C SER A 23 17.93 39.51 -18.39
N ASP A 24 19.17 39.67 -18.86
CA ASP A 24 19.76 40.99 -19.05
C ASP A 24 18.98 41.84 -20.06
N GLU A 25 18.29 41.24 -21.00
CA GLU A 25 17.38 41.91 -21.92
C GLU A 25 16.29 42.70 -21.17
N HIS A 26 15.65 42.08 -20.18
CA HIS A 26 14.66 42.74 -19.35
C HIS A 26 15.31 43.74 -18.39
N LEU A 27 16.43 43.36 -17.76
CA LEU A 27 17.12 44.21 -16.79
C LEU A 27 17.66 45.53 -17.41
N ASN A 28 18.01 45.54 -18.69
CA ASN A 28 18.49 46.73 -19.41
C ASN A 28 17.37 47.76 -19.59
N LYS A 29 16.10 47.40 -19.53
CA LYS A 29 14.96 48.33 -19.51
C LYS A 29 14.93 49.21 -18.27
N LEU A 30 15.59 48.82 -17.17
CA LEU A 30 15.77 49.64 -15.97
C LEU A 30 16.91 50.65 -16.18
N ASN A 31 16.76 51.58 -17.08
CA ASN A 31 17.71 52.66 -17.42
C ASN A 31 17.46 53.90 -16.55
N ASN A 32 18.13 55.03 -16.86
CA ASN A 32 17.99 56.27 -16.11
C ASN A 32 16.63 56.95 -16.28
N GLU A 33 15.94 56.68 -17.37
CA GLU A 33 14.68 57.36 -17.74
C GLU A 33 13.46 56.67 -17.13
N VAL A 34 13.53 55.36 -16.84
CA VAL A 34 12.43 54.56 -16.28
C VAL A 34 12.49 54.51 -14.77
N THR A 35 11.36 54.75 -14.09
CA THR A 35 11.31 54.60 -12.62
C THR A 35 11.34 53.14 -12.22
N LYS A 36 11.81 52.83 -10.98
CA LYS A 36 11.77 51.46 -10.46
C LYS A 36 10.34 50.90 -10.42
N ASN A 37 9.37 51.75 -10.13
CA ASN A 37 7.97 51.36 -10.02
C ASN A 37 7.43 50.90 -11.38
N ASP A 38 7.62 51.69 -12.42
CA ASP A 38 7.15 51.39 -13.79
C ASP A 38 7.84 50.13 -14.31
N PHE A 39 9.15 50.06 -14.13
CA PHE A 39 9.91 48.86 -14.51
C PHE A 39 9.39 47.56 -13.80
N LEU A 40 9.13 47.62 -12.50
CA LEU A 40 8.61 46.44 -11.77
C LEU A 40 7.19 46.10 -12.19
N ALA A 41 6.36 47.11 -12.50
CA ALA A 41 5.01 46.86 -13.00
C ALA A 41 5.05 46.10 -14.34
N ASP A 42 5.85 46.59 -15.32
CA ASP A 42 6.03 45.96 -16.62
C ASP A 42 6.63 44.55 -16.50
N LEU A 43 7.66 44.40 -15.65
CA LEU A 43 8.31 43.10 -15.45
C LEU A 43 7.34 42.06 -14.87
N PHE A 44 6.64 42.40 -13.80
CA PHE A 44 5.69 41.46 -13.20
C PHE A 44 4.46 41.23 -14.09
N TYR A 45 4.01 42.18 -14.82
CA TYR A 45 2.99 41.97 -15.86
C TYR A 45 3.45 40.94 -16.90
N PHE A 46 4.67 41.09 -17.44
CA PHE A 46 5.26 40.12 -18.34
C PHE A 46 5.39 38.71 -17.72
N LEU A 47 5.93 38.61 -16.51
CA LEU A 47 6.12 37.32 -15.81
C LEU A 47 4.80 36.62 -15.47
N SER A 48 3.71 37.37 -15.27
CA SER A 48 2.39 36.86 -14.89
C SER A 48 1.53 36.51 -16.11
N ALA A 49 1.99 36.75 -17.36
CA ALA A 49 1.21 36.46 -18.55
C ALA A 49 0.92 34.94 -18.68
N PRO A 50 -0.32 34.53 -18.98
CA PRO A 50 -0.74 33.11 -18.99
C PRO A 50 0.08 32.20 -19.90
N ASN A 51 0.67 32.77 -20.95
CA ASN A 51 1.48 32.03 -21.93
C ASN A 51 2.96 31.91 -21.52
N ASN A 52 3.37 32.54 -20.42
CA ASN A 52 4.74 32.56 -19.94
C ASN A 52 4.87 31.66 -18.73
N ASN A 53 5.71 30.63 -18.81
CA ASN A 53 5.92 29.68 -17.71
C ASN A 53 6.95 30.20 -16.69
N TYR A 54 6.75 31.43 -16.17
CA TYR A 54 7.66 32.10 -15.22
C TYR A 54 7.15 32.07 -13.77
N THR A 55 6.15 31.23 -13.47
CA THR A 55 5.58 31.09 -12.11
C THR A 55 6.66 30.78 -11.07
N ASP A 56 7.60 29.89 -11.40
CA ASP A 56 8.69 29.51 -10.49
C ASP A 56 9.63 30.70 -10.20
N ILE A 57 9.88 31.56 -11.18
CA ILE A 57 10.68 32.79 -11.00
C ILE A 57 9.98 33.74 -10.04
N ILE A 58 8.68 33.96 -10.21
CA ILE A 58 7.89 34.82 -9.30
C ILE A 58 7.91 34.25 -7.88
N LEU A 59 7.71 32.93 -7.72
CA LEU A 59 7.74 32.27 -6.41
C LEU A 59 9.13 32.35 -5.75
N ASN A 60 10.20 32.21 -6.53
CA ASN A 60 11.57 32.34 -6.04
C ASN A 60 11.89 33.77 -5.59
N ILE A 61 11.46 34.77 -6.34
CA ILE A 61 11.57 36.18 -5.95
C ILE A 61 10.79 36.45 -4.65
N ALA A 62 9.54 36.00 -4.58
CA ALA A 62 8.70 36.17 -3.41
C ALA A 62 9.28 35.46 -2.17
N SER A 63 9.78 34.23 -2.33
CA SER A 63 10.44 33.48 -1.27
C SER A 63 11.69 34.19 -0.74
N SER A 64 12.55 34.67 -1.62
CA SER A 64 13.78 35.37 -1.22
C SER A 64 13.49 36.69 -0.51
N LEU A 65 12.53 37.45 -1.00
CA LEU A 65 12.08 38.69 -0.32
C LEU A 65 11.48 38.40 1.04
N SER A 66 10.64 37.38 1.15
CA SER A 66 9.98 36.99 2.42
C SER A 66 10.97 36.59 3.52
N ASN A 67 12.16 36.15 3.12
CA ASN A 67 13.24 35.75 4.02
C ASN A 67 14.33 36.81 4.19
N MET A 68 14.18 38.00 3.55
CA MET A 68 15.17 39.05 3.63
C MET A 68 15.15 39.74 5.01
N THR A 69 16.30 39.70 5.70
CA THR A 69 16.46 40.30 7.04
C THR A 69 17.47 41.45 7.06
N GLN A 70 18.33 41.56 6.03
CA GLN A 70 19.37 42.58 5.92
C GLN A 70 19.11 43.45 4.70
N PHE A 71 19.38 44.75 4.83
CA PHE A 71 19.10 45.76 3.82
C PHE A 71 20.33 46.65 3.53
N PRO A 72 21.45 46.08 3.02
CA PRO A 72 22.72 46.81 2.87
C PRO A 72 22.63 48.02 1.93
N ASP A 73 21.65 48.01 1.00
CA ASP A 73 21.43 49.15 0.10
C ASP A 73 20.71 50.31 0.79
N LEU A 74 19.88 50.03 1.81
CA LEU A 74 19.17 51.03 2.60
C LEU A 74 20.04 51.58 3.74
N GLU A 75 20.96 50.80 4.30
CA GLU A 75 21.79 51.14 5.45
C GLU A 75 22.79 52.30 5.16
N ARG A 76 23.01 52.63 3.90
CA ARG A 76 23.95 53.67 3.43
C ARG A 76 23.41 55.10 3.53
N TRP A 77 22.11 55.26 3.83
CA TRP A 77 21.46 56.54 3.73
C TRP A 77 21.16 57.10 5.13
N GLU A 78 21.13 58.43 5.27
CA GLU A 78 20.89 59.11 6.57
C GLU A 78 19.56 58.74 7.19
N ASP A 79 18.52 58.51 6.35
CA ASP A 79 17.15 58.09 6.74
C ASP A 79 16.98 56.54 6.70
N SER A 80 18.08 55.80 6.88
CA SER A 80 18.11 54.33 6.80
C SER A 80 17.11 53.63 7.70
N LYS A 81 16.93 54.12 8.94
CA LYS A 81 16.01 53.53 9.92
C LYS A 81 14.55 53.53 9.44
N GLU A 82 14.12 54.65 8.88
CA GLU A 82 12.76 54.79 8.33
C GLU A 82 12.58 53.92 7.09
N LYS A 83 13.52 53.95 6.13
CA LYS A 83 13.51 53.12 4.92
C LYS A 83 13.48 51.63 5.25
N ILE A 84 14.28 51.18 6.21
CA ILE A 84 14.31 49.77 6.64
C ILE A 84 12.98 49.37 7.30
N SER A 85 12.38 50.28 8.11
CA SER A 85 11.08 50.02 8.72
C SER A 85 9.98 49.80 7.66
N VAL A 86 9.92 50.68 6.66
CA VAL A 86 8.97 50.56 5.51
C VAL A 86 9.22 49.29 4.69
N ALA A 87 10.48 48.96 4.46
CA ALA A 87 10.84 47.73 3.75
C ALA A 87 10.40 46.47 4.52
N LYS A 88 10.65 46.42 5.82
CA LYS A 88 10.23 45.30 6.70
C LYS A 88 8.73 45.11 6.73
N GLU A 89 7.97 46.22 6.78
CA GLU A 89 6.50 46.18 6.76
C GLU A 89 5.99 45.62 5.39
N ALA A 90 6.55 46.07 4.28
CA ALA A 90 6.19 45.59 2.96
C ALA A 90 6.53 44.10 2.77
N ILE A 91 7.65 43.67 3.29
CA ILE A 91 8.08 42.25 3.29
C ILE A 91 7.16 41.41 4.19
N SER A 92 6.79 41.91 5.38
CA SER A 92 5.87 41.20 6.28
C SER A 92 4.50 40.95 5.63
N ARG A 93 3.98 41.96 4.91
CA ARG A 93 2.75 41.80 4.11
C ARG A 93 2.90 40.75 2.99
N LEU A 94 4.00 40.81 2.25
CA LEU A 94 4.30 39.82 1.20
C LEU A 94 4.39 38.42 1.80
N LYS A 95 5.09 38.25 2.93
CA LYS A 95 5.24 36.96 3.60
C LYS A 95 3.90 36.35 4.00
N ALA A 96 3.02 37.16 4.61
CA ALA A 96 1.70 36.70 5.01
C ALA A 96 0.87 36.17 3.83
N GLU A 97 0.88 36.87 2.68
CA GLU A 97 0.19 36.43 1.48
C GLU A 97 0.86 35.20 0.83
N PHE A 98 2.19 35.17 0.81
CA PHE A 98 2.95 34.03 0.26
C PHE A 98 2.72 32.76 1.08
N ASP A 99 2.70 32.85 2.40
CA ASP A 99 2.43 31.72 3.30
C ASP A 99 1.01 31.18 3.13
N LYS A 100 0.00 32.04 2.94
CA LYS A 100 -1.38 31.61 2.62
C LYS A 100 -1.44 30.82 1.30
N ILE A 101 -0.77 31.33 0.25
CA ILE A 101 -0.74 30.66 -1.05
C ILE A 101 -0.08 29.28 -0.93
N ARG A 102 1.06 29.20 -0.23
CA ARG A 102 1.76 27.93 0.01
C ARG A 102 0.91 26.94 0.83
N PHE A 103 0.26 27.43 1.86
CA PHE A 103 -0.63 26.60 2.69
C PHE A 103 -1.76 26.01 1.84
N ASN A 104 -2.46 26.84 1.08
CA ASN A 104 -3.56 26.40 0.22
C ASN A 104 -3.08 25.40 -0.87
N ALA A 105 -1.92 25.64 -1.49
CA ALA A 105 -1.36 24.75 -2.49
C ALA A 105 -0.99 23.38 -1.88
N ASN A 106 -0.43 23.36 -0.68
CA ASN A 106 -0.10 22.12 0.03
C ASN A 106 -1.37 21.36 0.46
N GLU A 107 -2.40 22.06 0.94
CA GLU A 107 -3.69 21.46 1.26
C GLU A 107 -4.35 20.81 0.03
N HIS A 108 -4.31 21.49 -1.13
CA HIS A 108 -4.82 20.93 -2.37
C HIS A 108 -4.04 19.68 -2.82
N LYS A 109 -2.71 19.71 -2.73
CA LYS A 109 -1.87 18.55 -3.04
C LYS A 109 -2.18 17.37 -2.11
N ARG A 110 -2.31 17.64 -0.80
CA ARG A 110 -2.64 16.63 0.20
C ARG A 110 -4.02 16.01 -0.02
N LYS A 111 -5.03 16.83 -0.31
CA LYS A 111 -6.40 16.35 -0.61
C LYS A 111 -6.43 15.52 -1.90
N LYS A 112 -5.68 15.94 -2.93
CA LYS A 112 -5.58 15.17 -4.19
C LYS A 112 -4.92 13.82 -3.94
N ALA A 113 -3.76 13.78 -3.28
CA ALA A 113 -3.06 12.54 -2.97
C ALA A 113 -3.93 11.55 -2.15
N LEU A 114 -4.69 12.06 -1.17
CA LEU A 114 -5.63 11.23 -0.40
C LEU A 114 -6.76 10.66 -1.28
N ARG A 115 -7.31 11.46 -2.19
CA ARG A 115 -8.34 10.98 -3.13
C ARG A 115 -7.79 9.90 -4.06
N ASP A 116 -6.61 10.12 -4.62
CA ASP A 116 -5.97 9.17 -5.55
C ASP A 116 -5.67 7.84 -4.83
N GLU A 117 -5.22 7.89 -3.58
CA GLU A 117 -4.99 6.71 -2.75
C GLU A 117 -6.28 5.95 -2.43
N LEU A 118 -7.35 6.66 -2.05
CA LEU A 118 -8.65 6.05 -1.78
C LEU A 118 -9.24 5.39 -3.04
N GLU A 119 -9.12 6.04 -4.19
CA GLU A 119 -9.59 5.48 -5.46
C GLU A 119 -8.81 4.22 -5.84
N LYS A 120 -7.49 4.22 -5.68
CA LYS A 120 -6.64 3.06 -5.89
C LYS A 120 -7.05 1.88 -5.00
N ARG A 121 -7.24 2.11 -3.70
CA ARG A 121 -7.70 1.08 -2.75
C ARG A 121 -9.08 0.54 -3.12
N ARG A 122 -9.97 1.40 -3.59
CA ARG A 122 -11.30 0.99 -4.06
C ARG A 122 -11.22 0.09 -5.29
N GLN A 123 -10.39 0.43 -6.26
CA GLN A 123 -10.18 -0.39 -7.46
C GLN A 123 -9.56 -1.75 -7.12
N GLU A 124 -8.54 -1.78 -6.25
CA GLU A 124 -7.94 -3.02 -5.77
C GLU A 124 -8.96 -3.91 -5.04
N ALA A 125 -9.82 -3.33 -4.19
CA ALA A 125 -10.88 -4.07 -3.49
C ALA A 125 -11.93 -4.64 -4.47
N VAL A 126 -12.28 -3.92 -5.54
CA VAL A 126 -13.20 -4.42 -6.57
C VAL A 126 -12.59 -5.59 -7.34
N LEU A 127 -11.31 -5.48 -7.74
CA LEU A 127 -10.60 -6.55 -8.43
C LEU A 127 -10.46 -7.80 -7.55
N ALA A 128 -10.09 -7.63 -6.28
CA ALA A 128 -10.01 -8.71 -5.31
C ALA A 128 -11.38 -9.40 -5.13
N ARG A 129 -12.45 -8.62 -5.04
CA ARG A 129 -13.81 -9.19 -4.94
C ARG A 129 -14.20 -10.03 -6.15
N GLN A 130 -13.91 -9.55 -7.37
CA GLN A 130 -14.19 -10.30 -8.60
C GLN A 130 -13.37 -11.59 -8.68
N SER A 131 -12.13 -11.58 -8.17
CA SER A 131 -11.27 -12.76 -8.17
C SER A 131 -11.75 -13.83 -7.20
N ILE A 132 -12.23 -13.48 -5.99
CA ILE A 132 -12.78 -14.46 -5.06
C ILE A 132 -14.13 -15.02 -5.53
N ASP A 133 -14.98 -14.21 -6.19
CA ASP A 133 -16.23 -14.69 -6.79
C ASP A 133 -15.95 -15.71 -7.90
N LYS A 134 -14.89 -15.51 -8.69
CA LYS A 134 -14.43 -16.49 -9.68
C LYS A 134 -14.00 -17.80 -9.03
N ILE A 135 -13.16 -17.74 -7.99
CA ILE A 135 -12.69 -18.91 -7.23
C ILE A 135 -13.87 -19.66 -6.62
N GLN A 136 -14.88 -18.95 -6.09
CA GLN A 136 -16.09 -19.56 -5.56
C GLN A 136 -16.89 -20.29 -6.65
N ASN A 137 -17.06 -19.69 -7.81
CA ASN A 137 -17.78 -20.30 -8.94
C ASN A 137 -17.05 -21.54 -9.47
N GLU A 138 -15.71 -21.51 -9.54
CA GLU A 138 -14.90 -22.68 -9.91
C GLU A 138 -15.14 -23.85 -8.95
N LEU A 139 -15.19 -23.61 -7.62
CA LEU A 139 -15.51 -24.65 -6.64
C LEU A 139 -16.93 -25.22 -6.83
N LEU A 140 -17.92 -24.36 -7.13
CA LEU A 140 -19.28 -24.80 -7.40
C LEU A 140 -19.34 -25.72 -8.65
N GLU A 141 -18.60 -25.41 -9.72
CA GLU A 141 -18.51 -26.26 -10.88
C GLU A 141 -17.82 -27.60 -10.57
N LEU A 142 -16.73 -27.57 -9.79
CA LEU A 142 -16.05 -28.79 -9.34
C LEU A 142 -16.96 -29.69 -8.49
N SER A 143 -17.81 -29.09 -7.65
CA SER A 143 -18.72 -29.85 -6.78
C SER A 143 -19.72 -30.73 -7.54
N LYS A 144 -20.05 -30.36 -8.80
CA LYS A 144 -20.91 -31.17 -9.66
C LYS A 144 -20.24 -32.50 -10.08
N LYS A 145 -18.89 -32.56 -10.06
CA LYS A 145 -18.09 -33.74 -10.41
C LYS A 145 -17.52 -34.43 -9.17
N LEU A 146 -18.03 -34.14 -7.97
CA LEU A 146 -17.52 -34.66 -6.70
C LEU A 146 -17.40 -36.21 -6.71
N GLY A 147 -16.25 -36.71 -6.32
CA GLY A 147 -15.92 -38.14 -6.23
C GLY A 147 -15.29 -38.72 -7.49
N THR A 148 -15.04 -37.95 -8.53
CA THR A 148 -14.23 -38.38 -9.67
C THR A 148 -12.76 -38.10 -9.44
N GLN A 149 -11.87 -38.92 -10.02
CA GLN A 149 -10.42 -38.72 -9.90
C GLN A 149 -9.97 -37.39 -10.53
N GLU A 150 -10.56 -37.03 -11.69
CA GLU A 150 -10.30 -35.77 -12.37
C GLU A 150 -10.62 -34.57 -11.46
N ALA A 151 -11.80 -34.55 -10.82
CA ALA A 151 -12.18 -33.49 -9.91
C ALA A 151 -11.28 -33.41 -8.66
N GLY A 152 -10.69 -34.52 -8.24
CA GLY A 152 -9.66 -34.51 -7.18
C GLY A 152 -8.42 -33.72 -7.56
N TYR A 153 -7.87 -33.94 -8.77
CA TYR A 153 -6.75 -33.14 -9.27
C TYR A 153 -7.10 -31.69 -9.50
N ASP A 154 -8.28 -31.41 -10.04
CA ASP A 154 -8.74 -30.05 -10.27
C ASP A 154 -8.98 -29.31 -8.94
N PHE A 155 -9.46 -29.99 -7.90
CA PHE A 155 -9.62 -29.41 -6.56
C PHE A 155 -8.27 -29.09 -5.90
N GLU A 156 -7.28 -29.98 -6.04
CA GLU A 156 -5.92 -29.70 -5.56
C GLU A 156 -5.37 -28.41 -6.21
N LYS A 157 -5.47 -28.29 -7.53
CA LYS A 157 -5.06 -27.09 -8.28
C LYS A 157 -5.84 -25.85 -7.84
N TRP A 158 -7.15 -25.99 -7.68
CA TRP A 158 -8.04 -24.93 -7.20
C TRP A 158 -7.61 -24.41 -5.82
N PHE A 159 -7.24 -25.31 -4.91
CA PHE A 159 -6.79 -24.92 -3.57
C PHE A 159 -5.48 -24.12 -3.61
N TYR A 160 -4.53 -24.46 -4.46
CA TYR A 160 -3.33 -23.65 -4.62
C TYR A 160 -3.61 -22.29 -5.27
N ASN A 161 -4.58 -22.19 -6.18
CA ASN A 161 -5.03 -20.89 -6.70
C ASN A 161 -5.65 -20.02 -5.59
N LEU A 162 -6.40 -20.64 -4.66
CA LEU A 162 -6.91 -19.96 -3.47
C LEU A 162 -5.77 -19.46 -2.55
N ALA A 163 -4.73 -20.28 -2.35
CA ALA A 163 -3.55 -19.88 -1.58
C ALA A 163 -2.81 -18.70 -2.22
N ILE A 164 -2.63 -18.72 -3.53
CA ILE A 164 -2.02 -17.62 -4.30
C ILE A 164 -2.88 -16.35 -4.21
N PHE A 165 -4.21 -16.47 -4.26
CA PHE A 165 -5.11 -15.33 -4.10
C PHE A 165 -4.91 -14.60 -2.77
N PHE A 166 -4.59 -15.34 -1.69
CA PHE A 166 -4.29 -14.79 -0.37
C PHE A 166 -2.80 -14.49 -0.16
N ASP A 167 -2.00 -14.45 -1.23
CA ASP A 167 -0.55 -14.16 -1.20
C ASP A 167 0.24 -15.07 -0.24
N ILE A 168 -0.20 -16.34 -0.12
CA ILE A 168 0.47 -17.34 0.71
C ILE A 168 1.60 -17.97 -0.09
N ASP A 169 2.81 -18.00 0.49
CA ASP A 169 3.94 -18.73 -0.09
C ASP A 169 3.56 -20.22 -0.22
N SER A 170 3.40 -20.65 -1.47
CA SER A 170 2.84 -21.96 -1.80
C SER A 170 3.64 -22.65 -2.88
N ARG A 171 3.77 -23.95 -2.70
CA ARG A 171 4.43 -24.85 -3.65
C ARG A 171 3.48 -25.99 -3.98
N PRO A 172 2.87 -26.02 -5.17
CA PRO A 172 2.04 -27.14 -5.61
C PRO A 172 2.84 -28.45 -5.67
N PRO A 173 2.19 -29.60 -5.55
CA PRO A 173 2.85 -30.89 -5.69
C PRO A 173 3.41 -31.06 -7.12
N TYR A 174 4.55 -31.71 -7.23
CA TYR A 174 5.19 -31.99 -8.52
C TYR A 174 5.89 -33.36 -8.52
N LYS A 175 6.18 -33.89 -9.70
CA LYS A 175 6.90 -35.13 -9.86
C LYS A 175 8.33 -34.86 -10.36
N THR A 176 9.31 -35.51 -9.74
CA THR A 176 10.70 -35.51 -10.19
C THR A 176 11.31 -36.88 -9.99
N ASP A 177 12.08 -37.39 -10.93
CA ASP A 177 12.79 -38.67 -10.90
C ASP A 177 11.91 -39.83 -10.42
N GLY A 178 10.66 -39.86 -10.88
CA GLY A 178 9.69 -40.92 -10.53
C GLY A 178 9.11 -40.80 -9.13
N ARG A 179 9.46 -39.75 -8.36
CA ARG A 179 8.91 -39.46 -7.02
C ARG A 179 7.92 -38.30 -7.08
N GLN A 180 6.82 -38.47 -6.35
CA GLN A 180 5.89 -37.37 -6.14
C GLN A 180 6.37 -36.54 -4.92
N ILE A 181 6.56 -35.25 -5.12
CA ILE A 181 6.86 -34.29 -4.05
C ILE A 181 5.53 -33.64 -3.66
N ASP A 182 5.27 -33.66 -2.38
CA ASP A 182 4.03 -33.10 -1.83
C ASP A 182 4.00 -31.60 -1.96
N GLY A 183 2.79 -31.07 -2.09
CA GLY A 183 2.59 -29.63 -2.04
C GLY A 183 2.73 -29.10 -0.61
N ALA A 184 3.09 -27.84 -0.48
CA ALA A 184 3.29 -27.19 0.80
C ALA A 184 2.86 -25.73 0.78
N LEU A 185 2.51 -25.21 1.96
CA LEU A 185 2.35 -23.78 2.25
C LEU A 185 3.35 -23.36 3.32
N THR A 186 3.80 -22.10 3.29
CA THR A 186 4.61 -21.53 4.37
C THR A 186 3.89 -20.33 4.97
N ILE A 187 3.61 -20.39 6.25
CA ILE A 187 2.94 -19.32 7.01
C ILE A 187 3.69 -19.12 8.32
N ASP A 188 4.12 -17.88 8.60
CA ASP A 188 4.84 -17.49 9.82
C ASP A 188 6.03 -18.43 10.13
N GLY A 189 6.80 -18.79 9.10
CA GLY A 189 7.97 -19.66 9.22
C GLY A 189 7.66 -21.15 9.50
N THR A 190 6.38 -21.56 9.53
CA THR A 190 5.96 -22.96 9.60
C THR A 190 5.63 -23.48 8.21
N THR A 191 6.21 -24.59 7.84
CA THR A 191 5.87 -25.30 6.59
C THR A 191 4.72 -26.27 6.87
N PHE A 192 3.68 -26.20 6.06
CA PHE A 192 2.55 -27.10 6.11
C PHE A 192 2.54 -27.96 4.86
N LEU A 193 2.70 -29.28 5.00
CA LEU A 193 2.34 -30.20 3.93
C LEU A 193 0.83 -30.19 3.71
N VAL A 194 0.37 -30.26 2.49
CA VAL A 194 -1.05 -30.22 2.16
C VAL A 194 -1.49 -31.52 1.51
N GLU A 195 -2.54 -32.11 2.07
CA GLU A 195 -3.28 -33.23 1.48
C GLU A 195 -4.72 -32.81 1.25
N THR A 196 -5.23 -32.99 0.04
CA THR A 196 -6.61 -32.64 -0.33
C THR A 196 -7.39 -33.88 -0.74
N LYS A 197 -8.63 -33.99 -0.28
CA LYS A 197 -9.55 -35.07 -0.64
C LYS A 197 -10.89 -34.53 -1.09
N PHE A 198 -11.20 -34.75 -2.36
CA PHE A 198 -12.43 -34.31 -3.01
C PHE A 198 -13.34 -35.52 -3.26
N THR A 199 -13.81 -36.14 -2.18
CA THR A 199 -14.58 -37.38 -2.18
C THR A 199 -15.99 -37.17 -1.63
N LYS A 200 -16.90 -38.13 -1.92
CA LYS A 200 -18.27 -38.13 -1.38
C LYS A 200 -18.32 -38.65 0.07
N ASN A 201 -17.38 -39.49 0.44
CA ASN A 201 -17.35 -40.12 1.73
C ASN A 201 -16.44 -39.36 2.70
N LYS A 202 -16.82 -39.34 3.96
CA LYS A 202 -15.98 -38.82 5.04
C LYS A 202 -14.63 -39.54 5.11
N ILE A 203 -13.60 -38.83 5.46
CA ILE A 203 -12.26 -39.36 5.66
C ILE A 203 -12.23 -40.23 6.90
N GLY A 204 -11.64 -41.41 6.77
CA GLY A 204 -11.43 -42.36 7.86
C GLY A 204 -10.06 -42.18 8.52
N VAL A 205 -9.86 -42.91 9.63
CA VAL A 205 -8.61 -42.87 10.41
C VAL A 205 -7.39 -43.32 9.61
N GLN A 206 -7.55 -44.23 8.66
CA GLN A 206 -6.44 -44.75 7.85
C GLN A 206 -5.79 -43.66 6.97
N ASP A 207 -6.61 -42.78 6.35
CA ASP A 207 -6.08 -41.67 5.55
C ASP A 207 -5.30 -40.69 6.44
N ILE A 208 -5.80 -40.47 7.67
CA ILE A 208 -5.13 -39.59 8.65
C ILE A 208 -3.78 -40.18 9.07
N ASP A 209 -3.73 -41.48 9.40
CA ASP A 209 -2.49 -42.16 9.82
C ASP A 209 -1.43 -42.14 8.71
N ILE A 210 -1.82 -42.38 7.45
CA ILE A 210 -0.93 -42.30 6.31
C ILE A 210 -0.35 -40.89 6.19
N PHE A 211 -1.17 -39.86 6.27
CA PHE A 211 -0.72 -38.47 6.13
C PHE A 211 0.11 -38.02 7.34
N MET A 212 -0.27 -38.43 8.53
CA MET A 212 0.50 -38.16 9.76
C MET A 212 1.91 -38.74 9.69
N ASN A 213 2.04 -40.00 9.24
CA ASN A 213 3.34 -40.62 9.00
C ASN A 213 4.19 -39.85 7.99
N LYS A 214 3.57 -39.34 6.91
CA LYS A 214 4.21 -38.49 5.90
C LYS A 214 4.76 -37.20 6.51
N VAL A 215 3.98 -36.51 7.34
CA VAL A 215 4.40 -35.29 8.04
C VAL A 215 5.54 -35.60 9.02
N SER A 216 5.48 -36.69 9.77
CA SER A 216 6.48 -37.07 10.79
C SER A 216 7.87 -37.35 10.19
N THR A 217 7.98 -37.61 8.89
CA THR A 217 9.26 -37.80 8.18
C THR A 217 9.94 -36.47 7.80
N LYS A 218 9.33 -35.34 8.07
CA LYS A 218 9.84 -34.02 7.73
C LYS A 218 10.52 -33.35 8.94
N ALA A 219 11.01 -32.14 8.74
CA ALA A 219 11.64 -31.36 9.81
C ALA A 219 10.65 -31.01 10.93
N ASP A 220 11.14 -30.80 12.15
CA ASP A 220 10.33 -30.62 13.36
C ASP A 220 9.36 -29.45 13.33
N ASN A 221 9.64 -28.40 12.53
CA ASN A 221 8.74 -27.26 12.31
C ASN A 221 7.73 -27.48 11.17
N THR A 222 7.56 -28.72 10.70
CA THR A 222 6.59 -29.07 9.67
C THR A 222 5.31 -29.58 10.29
N MET A 223 4.18 -29.06 9.85
CA MET A 223 2.84 -29.55 10.18
C MET A 223 2.13 -30.04 8.91
N GLY A 224 0.98 -30.68 9.07
CA GLY A 224 0.12 -31.07 7.97
C GLY A 224 -1.20 -30.29 7.97
N ILE A 225 -1.69 -29.95 6.80
CA ILE A 225 -3.07 -29.50 6.57
C ILE A 225 -3.77 -30.57 5.75
N PHE A 226 -4.78 -31.22 6.33
CA PHE A 226 -5.65 -32.13 5.61
C PHE A 226 -6.96 -31.44 5.27
N ILE A 227 -7.36 -31.44 4.02
CA ILE A 227 -8.56 -30.75 3.54
C ILE A 227 -9.53 -31.78 2.95
N SER A 228 -10.69 -31.95 3.55
CA SER A 228 -11.73 -32.87 3.08
C SER A 228 -13.04 -32.16 2.78
N MET A 229 -13.53 -32.28 1.56
CA MET A 229 -14.85 -31.70 1.20
C MET A 229 -16.02 -32.46 1.82
N ALA A 230 -15.87 -33.73 2.14
CA ALA A 230 -16.90 -34.55 2.80
C ALA A 230 -16.79 -34.53 4.34
N GLY A 231 -15.75 -33.85 4.89
CA GLY A 231 -15.44 -33.86 6.31
C GLY A 231 -14.81 -35.19 6.78
N TYR A 232 -14.88 -35.44 8.09
CA TYR A 232 -14.15 -36.53 8.78
C TYR A 232 -15.08 -37.39 9.58
N SER A 233 -14.72 -38.66 9.79
CA SER A 233 -15.35 -39.48 10.83
C SER A 233 -14.87 -39.02 12.23
N GLU A 234 -15.61 -39.37 13.28
CA GLU A 234 -15.21 -39.06 14.67
C GLU A 234 -13.87 -39.73 15.02
N GLU A 235 -13.66 -40.96 14.53
CA GLU A 235 -12.43 -41.71 14.71
C GLU A 235 -11.23 -41.03 14.02
N ALA A 236 -11.46 -40.46 12.84
CA ALA A 236 -10.43 -39.70 12.11
C ALA A 236 -10.03 -38.45 12.87
N ILE A 237 -10.97 -37.69 13.41
CA ILE A 237 -10.70 -36.52 14.26
C ILE A 237 -9.93 -36.90 15.51
N LYS A 238 -10.39 -37.95 16.23
CA LYS A 238 -9.68 -38.46 17.40
C LYS A 238 -8.29 -39.00 17.08
N GLY A 239 -8.14 -39.66 15.91
CA GLY A 239 -6.86 -40.16 15.45
C GLY A 239 -5.84 -39.05 15.10
N ALA A 240 -6.32 -37.93 14.58
CA ALA A 240 -5.49 -36.76 14.32
C ALA A 240 -5.12 -35.95 15.57
N SER A 241 -5.92 -36.07 16.64
CA SER A 241 -5.80 -35.32 17.91
C SER A 241 -5.10 -36.18 18.94
N ARG A 242 -3.88 -35.82 19.33
CA ARG A 242 -3.04 -36.59 20.29
C ARG A 242 -2.20 -35.62 21.14
N ASP A 243 -1.42 -36.13 22.07
CA ASP A 243 -0.49 -35.33 22.88
C ASP A 243 0.49 -34.49 22.03
N LYS A 244 0.89 -35.00 20.87
CA LYS A 244 1.61 -34.25 19.83
C LYS A 244 0.76 -34.25 18.56
N THR A 245 0.11 -33.13 18.27
CA THR A 245 -0.79 -32.95 17.13
C THR A 245 -0.11 -32.21 16.00
N PRO A 246 0.45 -32.91 14.99
CA PRO A 246 1.13 -32.29 13.88
C PRO A 246 0.18 -31.87 12.73
N LEU A 247 -1.12 -32.11 12.85
CA LEU A 247 -2.11 -31.89 11.80
C LEU A 247 -3.11 -30.80 12.17
N ILE A 248 -3.61 -30.13 11.15
CA ILE A 248 -4.84 -29.34 11.16
C ILE A 248 -5.81 -29.93 10.15
N LEU A 249 -7.06 -30.04 10.54
CA LEU A 249 -8.12 -30.59 9.70
C LEU A 249 -9.06 -29.46 9.28
N LEU A 250 -9.20 -29.26 7.96
CA LEU A 250 -10.12 -28.30 7.35
C LEU A 250 -11.14 -29.06 6.50
N ASP A 251 -12.38 -28.60 6.48
CA ASP A 251 -13.43 -29.17 5.66
C ASP A 251 -14.17 -28.11 4.83
N TYR A 252 -15.23 -28.54 4.13
CA TYR A 252 -16.06 -27.64 3.32
C TYR A 252 -16.55 -26.42 4.11
N SER A 253 -16.92 -26.60 5.38
CA SER A 253 -17.43 -25.49 6.20
C SER A 253 -16.39 -24.40 6.44
N HIS A 254 -15.12 -24.75 6.61
CA HIS A 254 -14.02 -23.79 6.72
C HIS A 254 -13.81 -23.05 5.42
N ILE A 255 -13.77 -23.78 4.31
CA ILE A 255 -13.55 -23.20 2.99
C ILE A 255 -14.71 -22.27 2.61
N TYR A 256 -15.95 -22.76 2.69
CA TYR A 256 -17.11 -22.03 2.19
C TYR A 256 -17.59 -20.96 3.16
N ASN A 257 -17.82 -21.32 4.45
CA ASN A 257 -18.44 -20.41 5.40
C ASN A 257 -17.49 -19.35 5.95
N LEU A 258 -16.19 -19.63 6.00
CA LEU A 258 -15.22 -18.65 6.52
C LEU A 258 -14.50 -17.92 5.37
N ILE A 259 -13.89 -18.66 4.44
CA ILE A 259 -12.97 -18.10 3.45
C ILE A 259 -13.74 -17.52 2.25
N LEU A 260 -14.54 -18.32 1.55
CA LEU A 260 -15.28 -17.84 0.37
C LEU A 260 -16.37 -16.85 0.73
N SER A 261 -16.95 -16.92 1.93
CA SER A 261 -17.86 -15.92 2.47
C SER A 261 -17.16 -14.65 2.99
N ARG A 262 -15.82 -14.56 2.86
CA ARG A 262 -15.00 -13.39 3.19
C ARG A 262 -15.07 -12.99 4.67
N ILE A 263 -15.35 -13.92 5.56
CA ILE A 263 -15.30 -13.71 7.00
C ILE A 263 -13.85 -13.69 7.49
N MET A 264 -13.02 -14.58 6.95
CA MET A 264 -11.60 -14.70 7.26
C MET A 264 -10.78 -15.01 6.00
N SER A 265 -9.51 -14.62 6.00
CA SER A 265 -8.55 -15.06 4.99
C SER A 265 -8.12 -16.51 5.24
N LEU A 266 -7.57 -17.18 4.21
CA LEU A 266 -7.08 -18.55 4.34
C LEU A 266 -5.96 -18.68 5.39
N ASP A 267 -5.03 -17.75 5.40
CA ASP A 267 -3.92 -17.73 6.37
C ASP A 267 -4.42 -17.51 7.81
N ASP A 268 -5.44 -16.66 8.03
CA ASP A 268 -6.03 -16.47 9.35
C ASP A 268 -6.75 -17.73 9.84
N VAL A 269 -7.46 -18.43 8.96
CA VAL A 269 -8.08 -19.75 9.30
C VAL A 269 -6.99 -20.74 9.72
N ILE A 270 -5.90 -20.84 8.94
CA ILE A 270 -4.80 -21.73 9.27
C ILE A 270 -4.10 -21.35 10.59
N ARG A 271 -3.84 -20.05 10.82
CA ARG A 271 -3.26 -19.56 12.08
C ARG A 271 -4.11 -19.90 13.29
N ARG A 272 -5.43 -19.71 13.20
CA ARG A 272 -6.36 -20.05 14.30
C ARG A 272 -6.40 -21.55 14.54
N ALA A 273 -6.54 -22.36 13.50
CA ALA A 273 -6.54 -23.80 13.61
C ALA A 273 -5.21 -24.32 14.20
N LYS A 274 -4.06 -23.80 13.76
CA LYS A 274 -2.74 -24.12 14.34
C LYS A 274 -2.67 -23.77 15.82
N ARG A 275 -3.12 -22.56 16.20
CA ARG A 275 -3.13 -22.13 17.61
C ARG A 275 -3.99 -23.06 18.45
N HIS A 276 -5.17 -23.43 17.98
CA HIS A 276 -6.06 -24.37 18.66
C HIS A 276 -5.37 -25.73 18.85
N ALA A 277 -4.84 -26.32 17.77
CA ALA A 277 -4.14 -27.59 17.84
C ALA A 277 -2.94 -27.56 18.81
N SER A 278 -2.18 -26.47 18.81
CA SER A 278 -1.03 -26.30 19.72
C SER A 278 -1.41 -26.12 21.19
N GLN A 279 -2.59 -25.56 21.47
CA GLN A 279 -3.04 -25.30 22.85
C GLN A 279 -3.85 -26.42 23.45
N THR A 280 -4.63 -27.15 22.62
CA THR A 280 -5.59 -28.15 23.10
C THR A 280 -5.19 -29.58 22.73
N GLY A 281 -4.30 -29.80 21.79
CA GLY A 281 -4.05 -31.10 21.19
C GLY A 281 -5.13 -31.56 20.19
N GLU A 282 -6.12 -30.73 19.89
CA GLU A 282 -7.21 -31.05 18.97
C GLU A 282 -6.92 -30.56 17.55
N ALA A 283 -6.89 -31.45 16.56
CA ALA A 283 -6.58 -31.16 15.19
C ALA A 283 -7.72 -30.45 14.44
N TYR A 284 -8.96 -30.55 14.93
CA TYR A 284 -10.15 -30.00 14.29
C TYR A 284 -10.80 -28.92 15.16
N LEU A 285 -10.85 -27.70 14.66
CA LEU A 285 -11.57 -26.59 15.27
C LEU A 285 -12.88 -26.36 14.50
N PRO A 286 -14.07 -26.62 15.05
CA PRO A 286 -15.33 -26.35 14.38
C PRO A 286 -15.50 -24.87 13.98
N THR A 287 -16.11 -24.59 12.84
CA THR A 287 -16.26 -23.21 12.32
C THR A 287 -16.99 -22.26 13.27
N VAL A 288 -17.91 -22.77 14.08
CA VAL A 288 -18.63 -21.98 15.11
C VAL A 288 -17.71 -21.39 16.17
N ASN A 289 -16.51 -21.97 16.37
CA ASN A 289 -15.52 -21.53 17.34
C ASN A 289 -14.48 -20.56 16.73
N PHE A 290 -14.62 -20.20 15.45
CA PHE A 290 -13.75 -19.19 14.81
C PHE A 290 -14.19 -17.75 15.08
N THR A 291 -15.45 -17.51 15.45
CA THR A 291 -16.03 -16.16 15.62
C THR A 291 -16.18 -15.75 17.08
N GLY A 292 -15.58 -16.51 18.01
CA GLY A 292 -15.58 -16.22 19.44
C GLY A 292 -14.35 -15.45 19.90
#